data_6f29edade16b7dd7536fe610eb1ccb61
#
_entry.id   6f29edade16b7dd7536fe610eb1ccb61
#
_cell.length_a   1.000
_cell.length_b   1.000
_cell.length_c   1.000
_cell.angle_alpha   90.00
_cell.angle_beta   90.00
_cell.angle_gamma   90.00
#
_symmetry.space_group_name_H-M   'P 1'
#
loop_
_entity.id
_entity.type
_entity.pdbx_description
1 polymer ?
#
loop_
_entity_poly.entity_id
_entity_poly.type
_entity_poly.pdbx_seq_one_letter_code
_entity_poly.pdbx_strand_id
1 'polypeptide(L)'
;MQQNPRRVVQPLDWPALVAETIRRRKEEGMTQVQHAALAGVGRTTVVAFDQGDTSISLSRALAILGVVGLVAVNRTSPQDAFVAACRQRWEELVAALADDAPARQPHGHYSFDYEVAGPTARLSPKRLVEILEKSAVRYSGWPPFWIPAKPELAPVAVEDGVECWLGNPKADRVFDDAAHSDYWRASTQARFYLQRGYQEDGADVLQPGTFFDVTLPIWRAGEGLSHAARIARSVATEDDVKIRFRARYTGLEGRDLATWAKPADRSLIVGVHRSRLPEAHLAVEAAVGRIEDELAGVVHDLLRPLYERFGSYVLERDLVERE
;
A
#
# COMPACT_ATOMS: atom_id res chain seq x y z
N MET A 1 20.50 -24.73 -23.42
CA MET A 1 20.03 -25.14 -22.05
C MET A 1 21.20 -24.86 -21.10
N GLN A 2 21.16 -23.71 -20.42
CA GLN A 2 22.10 -23.40 -19.33
C GLN A 2 21.56 -24.02 -18.05
N GLN A 3 22.29 -24.95 -17.48
CA GLN A 3 22.02 -25.54 -16.19
C GLN A 3 22.23 -24.45 -15.10
N ASN A 4 21.16 -24.06 -14.42
CA ASN A 4 21.23 -23.19 -13.26
C ASN A 4 22.06 -23.89 -12.16
N PRO A 5 23.18 -23.31 -11.69
CA PRO A 5 23.99 -23.96 -10.66
C PRO A 5 23.14 -24.10 -9.38
N ARG A 6 22.97 -25.33 -8.93
CA ARG A 6 22.30 -25.62 -7.65
C ARG A 6 22.99 -24.82 -6.55
N ARG A 7 22.31 -23.87 -5.95
CA ARG A 7 22.81 -23.18 -4.76
C ARG A 7 23.01 -24.23 -3.65
N VAL A 8 24.25 -24.43 -3.26
CA VAL A 8 24.59 -25.28 -2.11
C VAL A 8 24.15 -24.51 -0.87
N VAL A 9 23.11 -25.01 -0.19
CA VAL A 9 22.66 -24.48 1.10
C VAL A 9 23.62 -25.05 2.16
N GLN A 10 24.31 -24.18 2.90
CA GLN A 10 25.13 -24.61 4.03
C GLN A 10 24.23 -25.20 5.12
N PRO A 11 24.64 -26.29 5.79
CA PRO A 11 23.91 -26.85 6.92
C PRO A 11 23.71 -25.81 8.02
N LEU A 12 22.52 -25.81 8.62
CA LEU A 12 22.20 -24.94 9.74
C LEU A 12 22.97 -25.41 11.00
N ASP A 13 23.85 -24.58 11.52
CA ASP A 13 24.54 -24.84 12.80
C ASP A 13 23.62 -24.45 13.96
N TRP A 14 22.75 -25.39 14.37
CA TRP A 14 21.78 -25.16 15.43
C TRP A 14 22.44 -24.83 16.79
N PRO A 15 23.47 -25.55 17.25
CA PRO A 15 24.17 -25.22 18.48
C PRO A 15 24.76 -23.79 18.49
N ALA A 16 25.36 -23.37 17.39
CA ALA A 16 25.91 -22.02 17.26
C ALA A 16 24.81 -20.95 17.33
N LEU A 17 23.65 -21.17 16.71
CA LEU A 17 22.50 -20.25 16.79
C LEU A 17 21.96 -20.14 18.20
N VAL A 18 21.82 -21.23 18.91
CA VAL A 18 21.38 -21.26 20.31
C VAL A 18 22.35 -20.48 21.19
N ALA A 19 23.67 -20.78 21.09
CA ALA A 19 24.69 -20.09 21.85
C ALA A 19 24.70 -18.57 21.61
N GLU A 20 24.61 -18.16 20.37
CA GLU A 20 24.57 -16.74 19.98
C GLU A 20 23.28 -16.05 20.47
N THR A 21 22.14 -16.73 20.44
CA THR A 21 20.87 -16.23 20.99
C THR A 21 20.99 -15.95 22.48
N ILE A 22 21.57 -16.89 23.23
CA ILE A 22 21.80 -16.75 24.69
C ILE A 22 22.76 -15.59 24.96
N ARG A 23 23.83 -15.46 24.17
CA ARG A 23 24.80 -14.37 24.30
C ARG A 23 24.13 -13.01 24.14
N ARG A 24 23.44 -12.77 23.04
CA ARG A 24 22.75 -11.49 22.75
C ARG A 24 21.70 -11.16 23.80
N ARG A 25 20.89 -12.16 24.20
CA ARG A 25 19.89 -11.98 25.25
C ARG A 25 20.54 -11.48 26.57
N LYS A 26 21.68 -12.03 26.93
CA LYS A 26 22.41 -11.60 28.12
C LYS A 26 23.01 -10.20 28.00
N GLU A 27 23.54 -9.85 26.83
CA GLU A 27 24.04 -8.50 26.51
C GLU A 27 22.97 -7.43 26.62
N GLU A 28 21.75 -7.75 26.20
CA GLU A 28 20.58 -6.85 26.32
C GLU A 28 19.95 -6.88 27.73
N GLY A 29 20.51 -7.63 28.70
CA GLY A 29 19.96 -7.76 30.03
C GLY A 29 18.59 -8.42 30.12
N MET A 30 18.19 -9.12 29.07
CA MET A 30 16.85 -9.69 28.93
C MET A 30 16.74 -11.04 29.62
N THR A 31 15.70 -11.24 30.45
CA THR A 31 15.38 -12.53 31.07
C THR A 31 14.68 -13.47 30.07
N GLN A 32 14.70 -14.80 30.36
CA GLN A 32 13.93 -15.78 29.55
C GLN A 32 12.43 -15.49 29.51
N VAL A 33 11.87 -14.91 30.58
CA VAL A 33 10.45 -14.54 30.65
C VAL A 33 10.15 -13.40 29.68
N GLN A 34 10.99 -12.35 29.70
CA GLN A 34 10.87 -11.22 28.76
C GLN A 34 11.08 -11.67 27.32
N HIS A 35 12.08 -12.51 27.05
CA HIS A 35 12.33 -13.08 25.74
C HIS A 35 11.13 -13.87 25.23
N ALA A 36 10.53 -14.71 26.07
CA ALA A 36 9.35 -15.49 25.74
C ALA A 36 8.14 -14.59 25.38
N ALA A 37 7.92 -13.53 26.18
CA ALA A 37 6.86 -12.56 25.94
C ALA A 37 7.04 -11.83 24.61
N LEU A 38 8.25 -11.35 24.28
CA LEU A 38 8.57 -10.68 23.02
C LEU A 38 8.47 -11.63 21.81
N ALA A 39 8.87 -12.90 21.98
CA ALA A 39 8.77 -13.92 20.96
C ALA A 39 7.33 -14.44 20.77
N GLY A 40 6.40 -14.13 21.67
CA GLY A 40 5.03 -14.66 21.66
C GLY A 40 4.97 -16.17 21.87
N VAL A 41 5.89 -16.72 22.70
CA VAL A 41 5.96 -18.15 23.03
C VAL A 41 5.92 -18.37 24.56
N GLY A 42 5.68 -19.59 24.99
CA GLY A 42 5.78 -19.92 26.41
C GLY A 42 7.22 -19.91 26.92
N ARG A 43 7.43 -19.55 28.21
CA ARG A 43 8.76 -19.61 28.84
C ARG A 43 9.42 -21.00 28.70
N THR A 44 8.65 -22.07 28.83
CA THR A 44 9.13 -23.46 28.67
C THR A 44 9.71 -23.69 27.25
N THR A 45 9.18 -23.05 26.23
CA THR A 45 9.70 -23.12 24.87
C THR A 45 11.07 -22.42 24.75
N VAL A 46 11.26 -21.27 25.42
CA VAL A 46 12.57 -20.59 25.45
C VAL A 46 13.60 -21.42 26.24
N VAL A 47 13.18 -22.07 27.32
CA VAL A 47 14.06 -22.97 28.08
C VAL A 47 14.50 -24.17 27.25
N ALA A 48 13.55 -24.81 26.52
CA ALA A 48 13.86 -25.93 25.62
C ALA A 48 14.79 -25.47 24.47
N PHE A 49 14.56 -24.28 23.91
CA PHE A 49 15.44 -23.68 22.92
C PHE A 49 16.86 -23.49 23.43
N ASP A 50 17.02 -22.93 24.62
CA ASP A 50 18.32 -22.71 25.27
C ASP A 50 19.07 -24.02 25.55
N GLN A 51 18.34 -25.12 25.72
CA GLN A 51 18.89 -26.48 25.86
C GLN A 51 19.25 -27.14 24.53
N GLY A 52 18.99 -26.47 23.41
CA GLY A 52 19.27 -26.99 22.06
C GLY A 52 18.24 -27.98 21.54
N ASP A 53 17.04 -28.04 22.13
CA ASP A 53 15.98 -28.96 21.71
C ASP A 53 15.57 -28.69 20.25
N THR A 54 15.74 -29.70 19.39
CA THR A 54 15.41 -29.66 17.96
C THR A 54 13.95 -30.01 17.67
N SER A 55 13.18 -30.40 18.67
CA SER A 55 11.75 -30.73 18.50
C SER A 55 10.85 -29.47 18.44
N ILE A 56 11.41 -28.31 18.75
CA ILE A 56 10.69 -27.02 18.66
C ILE A 56 10.30 -26.75 17.21
N SER A 57 9.05 -26.38 16.97
CA SER A 57 8.62 -26.00 15.62
C SER A 57 9.45 -24.85 15.06
N LEU A 58 9.77 -24.89 13.77
CA LEU A 58 10.56 -23.88 13.07
C LEU A 58 10.01 -22.46 13.31
N SER A 59 8.71 -22.27 13.31
CA SER A 59 8.07 -20.97 13.54
C SER A 59 8.37 -20.40 14.92
N ARG A 60 8.38 -21.25 15.96
CA ARG A 60 8.74 -20.85 17.35
C ARG A 60 10.23 -20.55 17.47
N ALA A 61 11.09 -21.38 16.86
CA ALA A 61 12.52 -21.14 16.81
C ALA A 61 12.85 -19.80 16.13
N LEU A 62 12.27 -19.53 14.95
CA LEU A 62 12.43 -18.26 14.24
C LEU A 62 11.93 -17.06 15.05
N ALA A 63 10.82 -17.21 15.79
CA ALA A 63 10.31 -16.14 16.66
C ALA A 63 11.30 -15.81 17.79
N ILE A 64 11.93 -16.82 18.43
CA ILE A 64 12.96 -16.65 19.46
C ILE A 64 14.21 -15.98 18.87
N LEU A 65 14.70 -16.46 17.74
CA LEU A 65 15.87 -15.88 17.04
C LEU A 65 15.63 -14.43 16.59
N GLY A 66 14.40 -14.11 16.21
CA GLY A 66 13.99 -12.79 15.74
C GLY A 66 14.06 -11.71 16.83
N VAL A 67 13.76 -12.05 18.09
CA VAL A 67 13.82 -11.10 19.21
C VAL A 67 15.23 -10.53 19.40
N VAL A 68 16.26 -11.35 19.20
CA VAL A 68 17.68 -10.94 19.34
C VAL A 68 18.33 -10.59 18.00
N GLY A 69 17.54 -10.38 16.95
CA GLY A 69 18.01 -9.93 15.63
C GLY A 69 18.90 -10.93 14.86
N LEU A 70 18.83 -12.24 15.19
CA LEU A 70 19.57 -13.29 14.46
C LEU A 70 18.85 -13.72 13.18
N VAL A 71 17.55 -13.51 13.12
CA VAL A 71 16.72 -13.76 11.94
C VAL A 71 15.75 -12.59 11.79
N ALA A 72 15.66 -12.03 10.62
CA ALA A 72 14.54 -11.16 10.29
C ALA A 72 13.28 -12.05 10.19
N VAL A 73 12.49 -12.08 11.26
CA VAL A 73 11.16 -12.69 11.19
C VAL A 73 10.30 -11.71 10.42
N ASN A 74 10.26 -11.86 9.11
CA ASN A 74 9.25 -11.21 8.28
C ASN A 74 7.89 -11.81 8.69
N ARG A 75 7.34 -11.34 9.79
CA ARG A 75 5.91 -11.49 10.04
C ARG A 75 5.25 -10.56 9.05
N THR A 76 4.80 -11.12 7.92
CA THR A 76 3.93 -10.39 7.00
C THR A 76 2.83 -9.78 7.85
N SER A 77 2.77 -8.45 7.91
CA SER A 77 1.70 -7.80 8.67
C SER A 77 0.35 -8.19 8.08
N PRO A 78 -0.75 -8.17 8.85
CA PRO A 78 -2.06 -8.39 8.29
C PRO A 78 -2.39 -7.46 7.12
N GLN A 79 -1.87 -6.23 7.14
CA GLN A 79 -1.99 -5.28 6.02
C GLN A 79 -1.18 -5.73 4.81
N ASP A 80 0.07 -6.22 4.99
CA ASP A 80 0.88 -6.70 3.87
C ASP A 80 0.30 -7.96 3.24
N ALA A 81 -0.25 -8.88 4.04
CA ALA A 81 -0.95 -10.05 3.55
C ALA A 81 -2.19 -9.66 2.74
N PHE A 82 -2.97 -8.70 3.23
CA PHE A 82 -4.14 -8.16 2.53
C PHE A 82 -3.75 -7.52 1.19
N VAL A 83 -2.72 -6.67 1.17
CA VAL A 83 -2.22 -6.03 -0.06
C VAL A 83 -1.68 -7.06 -1.06
N ALA A 84 -0.95 -8.08 -0.60
CA ALA A 84 -0.46 -9.16 -1.46
C ALA A 84 -1.63 -9.92 -2.11
N ALA A 85 -2.68 -10.25 -1.34
CA ALA A 85 -3.88 -10.89 -1.86
C ALA A 85 -4.63 -10.01 -2.88
N CYS A 86 -4.70 -8.68 -2.64
CA CYS A 86 -5.30 -7.74 -3.59
C CYS A 86 -4.53 -7.70 -4.92
N ARG A 87 -3.20 -7.66 -4.89
CA ARG A 87 -2.35 -7.67 -6.11
C ARG A 87 -2.50 -8.96 -6.89
N GLN A 88 -2.44 -10.10 -6.20
CA GLN A 88 -2.67 -11.40 -6.83
C GLN A 88 -4.05 -11.44 -7.49
N ARG A 89 -5.09 -10.95 -6.80
CA ARG A 89 -6.44 -10.93 -7.34
C ARG A 89 -6.56 -10.06 -8.58
N TRP A 90 -5.92 -8.88 -8.60
CA TRP A 90 -5.87 -8.03 -9.78
C TRP A 90 -5.17 -8.72 -10.97
N GLU A 91 -4.05 -9.40 -10.73
CA GLU A 91 -3.35 -10.18 -11.76
C GLU A 91 -4.25 -11.27 -12.37
N GLU A 92 -5.05 -11.96 -11.53
CA GLU A 92 -6.03 -12.94 -11.99
C GLU A 92 -7.13 -12.30 -12.87
N LEU A 93 -7.65 -11.12 -12.47
CA LEU A 93 -8.69 -10.41 -13.20
C LEU A 93 -8.23 -9.98 -14.59
N VAL A 94 -6.99 -9.54 -14.73
CA VAL A 94 -6.44 -9.04 -16.00
C VAL A 94 -5.73 -10.12 -16.82
N ALA A 95 -5.56 -11.33 -16.32
CA ALA A 95 -4.75 -12.39 -16.95
C ALA A 95 -5.21 -12.74 -18.38
N ALA A 96 -6.51 -12.68 -18.65
CA ALA A 96 -7.09 -13.00 -19.95
C ALA A 96 -7.13 -11.80 -20.93
N LEU A 97 -6.74 -10.59 -20.50
CA LEU A 97 -6.74 -9.41 -21.36
C LEU A 97 -5.48 -9.39 -22.23
N ALA A 98 -5.52 -8.69 -23.36
CA ALA A 98 -4.35 -8.39 -24.18
C ALA A 98 -3.31 -7.59 -23.35
N ASP A 99 -2.03 -7.74 -23.68
CA ASP A 99 -0.94 -7.12 -22.89
C ASP A 99 -1.00 -5.58 -22.90
N ASP A 100 -1.52 -4.99 -23.97
CA ASP A 100 -1.73 -3.56 -24.17
C ASP A 100 -3.09 -3.05 -23.70
N ALA A 101 -3.95 -3.94 -23.20
CA ALA A 101 -5.28 -3.53 -22.76
C ALA A 101 -5.21 -2.47 -21.65
N PRO A 102 -5.94 -1.34 -21.74
CA PRO A 102 -5.87 -0.25 -20.76
C PRO A 102 -6.14 -0.72 -19.33
N ALA A 103 -7.04 -1.69 -19.15
CA ALA A 103 -7.35 -2.25 -17.83
C ALA A 103 -6.18 -3.02 -17.18
N ARG A 104 -5.13 -3.40 -17.95
CA ARG A 104 -3.87 -3.95 -17.42
C ARG A 104 -2.92 -2.87 -16.91
N GLN A 105 -3.21 -1.60 -17.19
CA GLN A 105 -2.38 -0.45 -16.81
C GLN A 105 -0.93 -0.61 -17.29
N PRO A 106 -0.70 -0.85 -18.61
CA PRO A 106 0.59 -1.28 -19.16
C PRO A 106 1.72 -0.27 -18.97
N HIS A 107 1.40 1.01 -18.82
CA HIS A 107 2.36 2.09 -18.62
C HIS A 107 2.64 2.41 -17.14
N GLY A 108 2.06 1.63 -16.22
CA GLY A 108 2.16 1.84 -14.79
C GLY A 108 0.87 2.31 -14.13
N HIS A 109 0.92 2.37 -12.82
CA HIS A 109 -0.23 2.73 -12.00
C HIS A 109 0.24 3.28 -10.65
N TYR A 110 -0.67 3.92 -9.95
CA TYR A 110 -0.53 4.10 -8.53
C TYR A 110 -1.48 3.20 -7.76
N SER A 111 -1.06 2.82 -6.56
CA SER A 111 -1.95 2.14 -5.61
C SER A 111 -1.87 2.82 -4.25
N PHE A 112 -3.02 2.90 -3.60
CA PHE A 112 -3.15 3.32 -2.22
C PHE A 112 -3.61 2.15 -1.39
N ASP A 113 -2.99 1.95 -0.25
CA ASP A 113 -3.51 1.05 0.76
C ASP A 113 -3.43 1.71 2.12
N TYR A 114 -4.42 1.45 2.96
CA TYR A 114 -4.44 1.94 4.31
C TYR A 114 -5.19 1.03 5.27
N GLU A 115 -4.86 1.14 6.54
CA GLU A 115 -5.60 0.52 7.63
C GLU A 115 -5.95 1.55 8.71
N VAL A 116 -7.08 1.35 9.35
CA VAL A 116 -7.43 2.07 10.58
C VAL A 116 -6.75 1.36 11.73
N ALA A 117 -5.72 2.02 12.30
CA ALA A 117 -4.92 1.47 13.38
C ALA A 117 -5.56 1.82 14.73
N GLY A 118 -6.26 0.85 15.30
CA GLY A 118 -6.99 0.96 16.55
C GLY A 118 -8.20 0.03 16.58
N PRO A 119 -8.96 0.04 17.67
CA PRO A 119 -10.18 -0.74 17.78
C PRO A 119 -11.23 -0.27 16.77
N THR A 120 -11.81 -1.22 16.03
CA THR A 120 -12.85 -0.94 15.04
C THR A 120 -14.08 -1.81 15.27
N ALA A 121 -15.25 -1.29 14.90
CA ALA A 121 -16.48 -2.04 14.91
C ALA A 121 -16.41 -3.19 13.90
N ARG A 122 -17.04 -4.31 14.23
CA ARG A 122 -17.19 -5.42 13.29
C ARG A 122 -18.15 -5.03 12.18
N LEU A 123 -17.69 -5.06 10.94
CA LEU A 123 -18.46 -4.67 9.77
C LEU A 123 -19.05 -5.90 9.07
N SER A 124 -20.25 -5.75 8.51
CA SER A 124 -20.76 -6.65 7.48
C SER A 124 -20.42 -6.09 6.09
N PRO A 125 -20.34 -6.92 5.03
CA PRO A 125 -20.11 -6.43 3.66
C PRO A 125 -21.11 -5.34 3.24
N LYS A 126 -22.39 -5.50 3.56
CA LYS A 126 -23.42 -4.48 3.28
C LYS A 126 -23.12 -3.15 3.97
N ARG A 127 -22.79 -3.20 5.28
CA ARG A 127 -22.47 -2.00 6.04
C ARG A 127 -21.21 -1.31 5.53
N LEU A 128 -20.23 -2.10 5.08
CA LEU A 128 -19.01 -1.60 4.48
C LEU A 128 -19.28 -0.81 3.19
N VAL A 129 -20.14 -1.31 2.29
CA VAL A 129 -20.57 -0.59 1.09
C VAL A 129 -21.24 0.74 1.44
N GLU A 130 -22.18 0.75 2.40
CA GLU A 130 -22.85 1.98 2.85
C GLU A 130 -21.86 3.03 3.40
N ILE A 131 -20.83 2.58 4.12
CA ILE A 131 -19.78 3.46 4.65
C ILE A 131 -18.92 4.01 3.51
N LEU A 132 -18.50 3.18 2.56
CA LEU A 132 -17.72 3.60 1.39
C LEU A 132 -18.47 4.67 0.57
N GLU A 133 -19.76 4.48 0.29
CA GLU A 133 -20.59 5.48 -0.40
C GLU A 133 -20.62 6.82 0.32
N LYS A 134 -20.86 6.80 1.64
CA LYS A 134 -20.94 8.01 2.47
C LYS A 134 -19.59 8.71 2.63
N SER A 135 -18.49 7.97 2.52
CA SER A 135 -17.13 8.50 2.70
C SER A 135 -16.53 9.04 1.41
N ALA A 136 -17.23 8.94 0.26
CA ALA A 136 -16.73 9.38 -1.03
C ALA A 136 -16.25 10.85 -1.01
N VAL A 137 -15.05 11.08 -1.55
CA VAL A 137 -14.40 12.40 -1.69
C VAL A 137 -14.16 12.65 -3.17
N ARG A 138 -14.55 13.81 -3.68
CA ARG A 138 -14.48 14.17 -5.11
C ARG A 138 -13.86 15.54 -5.28
N TYR A 139 -12.54 15.61 -5.40
CA TYR A 139 -11.85 16.83 -5.81
C TYR A 139 -11.52 16.84 -7.30
N SER A 140 -11.07 15.69 -7.81
CA SER A 140 -10.61 15.52 -9.17
C SER A 140 -11.57 14.70 -10.05
N GLY A 141 -12.85 14.65 -9.68
CA GLY A 141 -13.95 14.02 -10.43
C GLY A 141 -14.24 12.57 -10.05
N TRP A 142 -13.34 11.63 -10.35
CA TRP A 142 -13.53 10.21 -10.10
C TRP A 142 -13.02 9.82 -8.71
N PRO A 143 -13.91 9.55 -7.72
CA PRO A 143 -13.51 9.36 -6.33
C PRO A 143 -12.72 8.05 -6.13
N PRO A 144 -11.85 7.97 -5.10
CA PRO A 144 -11.33 6.69 -4.67
C PRO A 144 -12.46 5.78 -4.16
N PHE A 145 -12.33 4.47 -4.36
CA PHE A 145 -13.32 3.45 -3.95
C PHE A 145 -14.73 3.72 -4.50
N TRP A 146 -14.82 4.21 -5.73
CA TRP A 146 -16.10 4.54 -6.35
C TRP A 146 -16.99 3.30 -6.49
N ILE A 147 -18.27 3.47 -6.15
CA ILE A 147 -19.31 2.47 -6.28
C ILE A 147 -20.21 2.85 -7.47
N PRO A 148 -20.09 2.15 -8.60
CA PRO A 148 -20.94 2.42 -9.77
C PRO A 148 -22.35 1.93 -9.57
N ALA A 149 -23.30 2.63 -10.19
CA ALA A 149 -24.71 2.25 -10.20
C ALA A 149 -25.03 1.09 -11.17
N LYS A 150 -24.14 0.80 -12.14
CA LYS A 150 -24.30 -0.30 -13.10
C LYS A 150 -24.08 -1.65 -12.40
N PRO A 151 -25.03 -2.60 -12.44
CA PRO A 151 -24.92 -3.89 -11.75
C PRO A 151 -23.68 -4.70 -12.15
N GLU A 152 -23.26 -4.62 -13.42
CA GLU A 152 -22.11 -5.37 -13.97
C GLU A 152 -20.76 -4.87 -13.43
N LEU A 153 -20.74 -3.67 -12.88
CA LEU A 153 -19.58 -3.04 -12.26
C LEU A 153 -19.74 -2.86 -10.75
N ALA A 154 -20.90 -3.23 -10.20
CA ALA A 154 -21.16 -3.07 -8.76
C ALA A 154 -20.18 -3.90 -7.92
N PRO A 155 -19.85 -3.45 -6.71
CA PRO A 155 -19.03 -4.22 -5.79
C PRO A 155 -19.63 -5.58 -5.47
N VAL A 156 -18.78 -6.61 -5.41
CA VAL A 156 -19.17 -7.97 -5.06
C VAL A 156 -18.63 -8.33 -3.67
N ALA A 157 -19.41 -9.10 -2.91
CA ALA A 157 -18.96 -9.62 -1.63
C ALA A 157 -17.90 -10.71 -1.84
N VAL A 158 -16.84 -10.67 -1.04
CA VAL A 158 -15.78 -11.66 -0.95
C VAL A 158 -15.66 -12.15 0.49
N GLU A 159 -14.84 -13.18 0.74
CA GLU A 159 -14.74 -13.84 2.05
C GLU A 159 -14.54 -12.87 3.22
N ASP A 160 -13.68 -11.86 3.05
CA ASP A 160 -13.29 -10.92 4.11
C ASP A 160 -13.79 -9.47 3.88
N GLY A 161 -14.66 -9.23 2.88
CA GLY A 161 -15.11 -7.88 2.58
C GLY A 161 -15.86 -7.72 1.26
N VAL A 162 -15.48 -6.69 0.50
CA VAL A 162 -16.03 -6.38 -0.83
C VAL A 162 -14.91 -5.99 -1.78
N GLU A 163 -15.05 -6.35 -3.07
CA GLU A 163 -14.16 -5.91 -4.14
C GLU A 163 -14.94 -5.31 -5.31
N CYS A 164 -14.30 -4.46 -6.07
CA CYS A 164 -14.85 -3.86 -7.28
C CYS A 164 -13.76 -3.74 -8.34
N TRP A 165 -14.09 -4.12 -9.57
CA TRP A 165 -13.21 -3.96 -10.72
C TRP A 165 -13.91 -3.23 -11.86
N LEU A 166 -13.53 -1.98 -12.09
CA LEU A 166 -14.10 -1.11 -13.12
C LEU A 166 -13.53 -1.42 -14.51
N GLY A 167 -12.45 -2.18 -14.60
CA GLY A 167 -11.83 -2.65 -15.84
C GLY A 167 -12.49 -3.87 -16.48
N ASN A 168 -13.64 -4.33 -15.98
CA ASN A 168 -14.30 -5.52 -16.49
C ASN A 168 -14.70 -5.37 -17.98
N PRO A 169 -14.10 -6.15 -18.90
CA PRO A 169 -14.34 -6.03 -20.34
C PRO A 169 -15.75 -6.50 -20.77
N LYS A 170 -16.45 -7.21 -19.88
CA LYS A 170 -17.82 -7.69 -20.13
C LYS A 170 -18.88 -6.64 -19.80
N ALA A 171 -18.51 -5.57 -19.12
CA ALA A 171 -19.42 -4.50 -18.77
C ALA A 171 -19.44 -3.43 -19.86
N ASP A 172 -20.61 -2.83 -20.07
CA ASP A 172 -20.76 -1.63 -20.89
C ASP A 172 -20.11 -0.45 -20.15
N ARG A 173 -18.92 -0.03 -20.57
CA ARG A 173 -18.11 1.02 -19.94
C ARG A 173 -18.21 2.31 -20.72
N VAL A 174 -18.31 3.43 -20.01
CA VAL A 174 -18.29 4.77 -20.61
C VAL A 174 -16.87 5.16 -21.02
N PHE A 175 -15.87 4.75 -20.22
CA PHE A 175 -14.45 5.01 -20.45
C PHE A 175 -13.70 3.70 -20.55
N ASP A 176 -12.86 3.57 -21.56
CA ASP A 176 -11.99 2.42 -21.78
C ASP A 176 -10.52 2.84 -21.75
N ASP A 177 -10.10 3.38 -20.61
CA ASP A 177 -8.74 3.80 -20.35
C ASP A 177 -8.25 3.28 -18.99
N ALA A 178 -6.93 3.41 -18.73
CA ALA A 178 -6.29 2.91 -17.53
C ALA A 178 -6.75 3.68 -16.27
N ALA A 179 -7.03 4.97 -16.39
CA ALA A 179 -7.42 5.82 -15.25
C ALA A 179 -8.86 5.57 -14.77
N HIS A 180 -9.69 4.92 -15.59
CA HIS A 180 -11.06 4.54 -15.26
C HIS A 180 -11.24 3.02 -15.13
N SER A 181 -10.14 2.29 -14.94
CA SER A 181 -10.12 0.82 -14.81
C SER A 181 -9.70 0.37 -13.41
N ASP A 182 -10.18 1.09 -12.38
CA ASP A 182 -9.83 0.83 -11.00
C ASP A 182 -10.09 -0.61 -10.59
N TYR A 183 -9.19 -1.14 -9.79
CA TYR A 183 -9.46 -2.25 -8.91
C TYR A 183 -9.34 -1.79 -7.46
N TRP A 184 -10.35 -2.08 -6.66
CA TRP A 184 -10.27 -1.82 -5.23
C TRP A 184 -10.90 -2.95 -4.41
N ARG A 185 -10.40 -3.11 -3.20
CA ARG A 185 -10.92 -4.04 -2.21
C ARG A 185 -10.95 -3.39 -0.83
N ALA A 186 -12.02 -3.66 -0.08
CA ALA A 186 -12.21 -3.18 1.27
C ALA A 186 -12.55 -4.37 2.19
N SER A 187 -11.78 -4.52 3.28
CA SER A 187 -11.96 -5.59 4.25
C SER A 187 -12.88 -5.17 5.38
N THR A 188 -13.68 -6.12 5.90
CA THR A 188 -14.47 -5.95 7.13
C THR A 188 -13.62 -5.70 8.38
N GLN A 189 -12.29 -5.81 8.26
CA GLN A 189 -11.30 -5.50 9.29
C GLN A 189 -10.64 -4.13 9.09
N ALA A 190 -11.33 -3.21 8.41
CA ALA A 190 -10.88 -1.83 8.15
C ALA A 190 -9.52 -1.72 7.45
N ARG A 191 -9.27 -2.61 6.46
CA ARG A 191 -8.14 -2.55 5.52
C ARG A 191 -8.66 -2.27 4.12
N PHE A 192 -7.96 -1.42 3.40
CA PHE A 192 -8.39 -0.89 2.11
C PHE A 192 -7.24 -0.91 1.11
N TYR A 193 -7.56 -1.24 -0.14
CA TYR A 193 -6.63 -1.23 -1.27
C TYR A 193 -7.32 -0.68 -2.50
N LEU A 194 -6.67 0.26 -3.18
CA LEU A 194 -7.08 0.83 -4.47
C LEU A 194 -5.90 0.81 -5.42
N GLN A 195 -6.11 0.43 -6.68
CA GLN A 195 -5.16 0.53 -7.78
C GLN A 195 -5.81 1.20 -8.98
N ARG A 196 -5.11 2.16 -9.59
CA ARG A 196 -5.59 2.97 -10.73
C ARG A 196 -4.43 3.35 -11.65
N GLY A 197 -4.65 3.30 -12.96
CA GLY A 197 -3.72 3.82 -13.96
C GLY A 197 -3.60 5.34 -13.93
N TYR A 198 -2.56 5.86 -14.58
CA TYR A 198 -2.34 7.30 -14.67
C TYR A 198 -3.31 7.95 -15.66
N GLN A 199 -3.87 9.09 -15.29
CA GLN A 199 -4.84 9.82 -16.11
C GLN A 199 -4.18 10.45 -17.33
N GLU A 200 -2.95 10.92 -17.18
CA GLU A 200 -2.14 11.48 -18.26
C GLU A 200 -1.80 10.47 -19.36
N ASP A 201 -1.80 9.18 -19.06
CA ASP A 201 -1.56 8.12 -20.05
C ASP A 201 -2.77 7.89 -20.97
N GLY A 202 -3.97 8.37 -20.60
CA GLY A 202 -5.17 8.37 -21.43
C GLY A 202 -5.41 9.68 -22.19
N ALA A 203 -4.50 10.65 -22.09
CA ALA A 203 -4.67 11.93 -22.74
C ALA A 203 -4.25 11.87 -24.22
N ASP A 204 -5.14 12.27 -25.14
CA ASP A 204 -4.90 12.26 -26.60
C ASP A 204 -3.66 13.05 -27.04
N VAL A 205 -3.22 14.02 -26.24
CA VAL A 205 -2.12 14.94 -26.57
C VAL A 205 -0.78 14.51 -26.00
N LEU A 206 -0.73 13.44 -25.21
CA LEU A 206 0.48 12.93 -24.57
C LEU A 206 0.72 11.49 -25.00
N GLN A 207 2.00 11.15 -25.22
CA GLN A 207 2.36 9.75 -25.44
C GLN A 207 2.31 9.02 -24.09
N PRO A 208 1.54 7.93 -23.96
CA PRO A 208 1.47 7.17 -22.71
C PRO A 208 2.85 6.73 -22.21
N GLY A 209 3.06 6.76 -20.91
CA GLY A 209 4.31 6.35 -20.28
C GLY A 209 5.44 7.39 -20.32
N THR A 210 5.21 8.60 -20.89
CA THR A 210 6.28 9.60 -21.04
C THR A 210 6.23 10.75 -20.05
N PHE A 211 5.05 11.05 -19.51
CA PHE A 211 4.85 12.17 -18.57
C PHE A 211 4.28 11.71 -17.24
N PHE A 212 4.54 12.50 -16.21
CA PHE A 212 3.97 12.37 -14.90
C PHE A 212 3.48 13.74 -14.45
N ASP A 213 2.21 13.87 -14.15
CA ASP A 213 1.63 15.15 -13.78
C ASP A 213 2.00 15.57 -12.36
N VAL A 214 2.36 16.86 -12.19
CA VAL A 214 2.77 17.38 -10.89
C VAL A 214 1.61 17.58 -9.92
N THR A 215 0.38 17.73 -10.41
CA THR A 215 -0.78 18.10 -9.59
C THR A 215 -1.63 16.90 -9.22
N LEU A 216 -1.80 15.94 -10.16
CA LEU A 216 -2.65 14.78 -9.95
C LEU A 216 -2.30 13.95 -8.70
N PRO A 217 -1.02 13.66 -8.38
CA PRO A 217 -0.69 12.93 -7.16
C PRO A 217 -1.12 13.68 -5.89
N ILE A 218 -1.05 15.02 -5.88
CA ILE A 218 -1.48 15.86 -4.75
C ILE A 218 -2.98 15.68 -4.52
N TRP A 219 -3.79 15.86 -5.56
CA TRP A 219 -5.24 15.70 -5.48
C TRP A 219 -5.64 14.28 -5.07
N ARG A 220 -5.03 13.27 -5.70
CA ARG A 220 -5.35 11.86 -5.43
C ARG A 220 -4.94 11.44 -4.01
N ALA A 221 -3.80 11.89 -3.50
CA ALA A 221 -3.40 11.63 -2.13
C ALA A 221 -4.31 12.36 -1.13
N GLY A 222 -4.69 13.61 -1.40
CA GLY A 222 -5.66 14.37 -0.62
C GLY A 222 -7.02 13.68 -0.54
N GLU A 223 -7.56 13.21 -1.68
CA GLU A 223 -8.80 12.43 -1.74
C GLU A 223 -8.68 11.12 -0.93
N GLY A 224 -7.56 10.39 -1.10
CA GLY A 224 -7.31 9.12 -0.42
C GLY A 224 -7.22 9.26 1.10
N LEU A 225 -6.47 10.25 1.58
CA LEU A 225 -6.32 10.54 3.01
C LEU A 225 -7.63 11.04 3.63
N SER A 226 -8.35 11.95 2.95
CA SER A 226 -9.66 12.43 3.39
C SER A 226 -10.69 11.30 3.45
N HIS A 227 -10.70 10.42 2.44
CA HIS A 227 -11.53 9.22 2.44
C HIS A 227 -11.20 8.31 3.63
N ALA A 228 -9.91 8.05 3.87
CA ALA A 228 -9.45 7.22 4.99
C ALA A 228 -9.88 7.81 6.35
N ALA A 229 -9.80 9.13 6.52
CA ALA A 229 -10.26 9.81 7.74
C ALA A 229 -11.77 9.64 7.94
N ARG A 230 -12.60 9.84 6.90
CA ARG A 230 -14.07 9.63 6.97
C ARG A 230 -14.43 8.17 7.29
N ILE A 231 -13.72 7.22 6.70
CA ILE A 231 -13.87 5.79 7.02
C ILE A 231 -13.56 5.56 8.50
N ALA A 232 -12.43 6.06 8.99
CA ALA A 232 -12.03 5.88 10.39
C ALA A 232 -13.09 6.42 11.35
N ARG A 233 -13.62 7.63 11.10
CA ARG A 233 -14.74 8.19 11.90
C ARG A 233 -15.98 7.31 11.91
N SER A 234 -16.20 6.53 10.84
CA SER A 234 -17.38 5.67 10.70
C SER A 234 -17.20 4.29 11.33
N VAL A 235 -15.96 3.81 11.51
CA VAL A 235 -15.67 2.43 11.93
C VAL A 235 -14.94 2.34 13.27
N ALA A 236 -14.21 3.37 13.68
CA ALA A 236 -13.49 3.37 14.94
C ALA A 236 -14.46 3.38 16.14
N THR A 237 -14.05 2.70 17.21
CA THR A 237 -14.78 2.67 18.49
C THR A 237 -14.17 3.58 19.55
N GLU A 238 -13.06 4.22 19.22
CA GLU A 238 -12.32 5.18 20.03
C GLU A 238 -12.01 6.43 19.21
N ASP A 239 -11.82 7.57 19.87
CA ASP A 239 -11.59 8.85 19.18
C ASP A 239 -10.13 9.02 18.69
N ASP A 240 -9.15 8.46 19.43
CA ASP A 240 -7.72 8.58 19.13
C ASP A 240 -7.25 7.42 18.25
N VAL A 241 -7.71 7.39 17.00
CA VAL A 241 -7.29 6.40 16.02
C VAL A 241 -6.35 7.02 14.99
N LYS A 242 -5.45 6.20 14.49
CA LYS A 242 -4.51 6.57 13.44
C LYS A 242 -4.83 5.87 12.13
N ILE A 243 -4.45 6.51 11.05
CA ILE A 243 -4.41 5.91 9.71
C ILE A 243 -2.95 5.60 9.39
N ARG A 244 -2.68 4.35 9.00
CA ARG A 244 -1.43 3.98 8.31
C ARG A 244 -1.74 3.95 6.83
N PHE A 245 -1.28 4.96 6.12
CA PHE A 245 -1.53 5.13 4.69
C PHE A 245 -0.25 4.91 3.91
N ARG A 246 -0.33 4.10 2.84
CA ARG A 246 0.79 3.86 1.93
C ARG A 246 0.37 4.14 0.50
N ALA A 247 1.31 4.62 -0.28
CA ALA A 247 1.16 4.81 -1.71
C ALA A 247 2.33 4.14 -2.45
N ARG A 248 2.04 3.50 -3.57
CA ARG A 248 3.04 2.97 -4.50
C ARG A 248 2.74 3.51 -5.88
N TYR A 249 3.78 4.00 -6.53
CA TYR A 249 3.75 4.46 -7.92
C TYR A 249 4.70 3.60 -8.73
N THR A 250 4.26 3.07 -9.87
CA THR A 250 5.03 2.18 -10.77
C THR A 250 5.12 2.79 -12.16
N GLY A 251 6.04 2.27 -13.01
CA GLY A 251 6.19 2.77 -14.38
C GLY A 251 6.69 4.21 -14.44
N LEU A 252 7.50 4.65 -13.45
CA LEU A 252 8.01 6.02 -13.38
C LEU A 252 9.27 6.25 -14.22
N GLU A 253 10.06 5.20 -14.50
CA GLU A 253 11.33 5.33 -15.21
C GLU A 253 11.13 5.96 -16.59
N GLY A 254 11.91 7.00 -16.87
CA GLY A 254 11.87 7.73 -18.14
C GLY A 254 10.78 8.78 -18.25
N ARG A 255 9.83 8.86 -17.31
CA ARG A 255 8.81 9.93 -17.32
C ARG A 255 9.40 11.28 -16.96
N ASP A 256 8.98 12.29 -17.68
CA ASP A 256 9.26 13.71 -17.37
C ASP A 256 8.11 14.30 -16.55
N LEU A 257 8.47 15.08 -15.52
CA LEU A 257 7.48 15.82 -14.74
C LEU A 257 6.86 16.93 -15.59
N ALA A 258 5.53 17.02 -15.59
CA ALA A 258 4.78 17.98 -16.42
C ALA A 258 3.58 18.58 -15.67
N THR A 259 3.04 19.68 -16.16
CA THR A 259 1.78 20.27 -15.73
C THR A 259 0.73 20.11 -16.81
N TRP A 260 0.04 18.99 -16.80
CA TRP A 260 -1.03 18.69 -17.76
C TRP A 260 -2.41 18.98 -17.17
N ALA A 261 -2.69 18.50 -15.97
CA ALA A 261 -4.01 18.65 -15.35
C ALA A 261 -4.35 20.12 -15.02
N LYS A 262 -3.33 20.94 -14.76
CA LYS A 262 -3.46 22.36 -14.46
C LYS A 262 -2.45 23.19 -15.26
N PRO A 263 -2.70 23.44 -16.56
CA PRO A 263 -1.74 24.12 -17.44
C PRO A 263 -1.33 25.53 -16.98
N ALA A 264 -2.11 26.20 -16.16
CA ALA A 264 -1.77 27.50 -15.58
C ALA A 264 -0.49 27.43 -14.70
N ASP A 265 -0.16 26.28 -14.17
CA ASP A 265 0.99 26.06 -13.28
C ASP A 265 2.28 25.68 -14.03
N ARG A 266 2.35 25.88 -15.35
CA ARG A 266 3.55 25.55 -16.16
C ARG A 266 4.83 26.21 -15.65
N SER A 267 4.74 27.34 -14.96
CA SER A 267 5.88 28.02 -14.36
C SER A 267 6.49 27.28 -13.16
N LEU A 268 5.79 26.27 -12.61
CA LEU A 268 6.28 25.47 -11.48
C LEU A 268 7.37 24.47 -11.88
N ILE A 269 7.49 24.16 -13.17
CA ILE A 269 8.47 23.21 -13.68
C ILE A 269 9.45 23.96 -14.59
N VAL A 270 10.64 24.23 -14.06
CA VAL A 270 11.73 24.87 -14.80
C VAL A 270 12.79 23.80 -15.11
N GLY A 271 12.98 23.49 -16.39
CA GLY A 271 13.93 22.46 -16.83
C GLY A 271 13.27 21.09 -17.06
N VAL A 272 14.11 20.07 -17.21
CA VAL A 272 13.70 18.67 -17.42
C VAL A 272 13.91 17.92 -16.11
N HIS A 273 12.84 17.37 -15.58
CA HIS A 273 12.84 16.58 -14.35
C HIS A 273 12.38 15.18 -14.67
N ARG A 274 13.33 14.28 -14.93
CA ARG A 274 13.07 12.90 -15.36
C ARG A 274 13.33 11.90 -14.24
N SER A 275 12.40 10.98 -14.05
CA SER A 275 12.61 9.85 -13.14
C SER A 275 13.57 8.83 -13.74
N ARG A 276 14.53 8.38 -12.93
CA ARG A 276 15.47 7.29 -13.26
C ARG A 276 15.13 5.97 -12.57
N LEU A 277 14.12 5.98 -11.72
CA LEU A 277 13.73 4.83 -10.94
C LEU A 277 12.35 4.36 -11.38
N PRO A 278 12.13 3.03 -11.45
CA PRO A 278 10.89 2.47 -11.97
C PRO A 278 9.69 2.68 -11.03
N GLU A 279 9.94 2.86 -9.73
CA GLU A 279 8.87 2.96 -8.74
C GLU A 279 9.23 3.78 -7.50
N ALA A 280 8.19 4.19 -6.77
CA ALA A 280 8.28 4.82 -5.47
C ALA A 280 7.34 4.15 -4.48
N HIS A 281 7.82 3.95 -3.23
CA HIS A 281 7.06 3.46 -2.10
C HIS A 281 7.04 4.54 -1.03
N LEU A 282 5.85 4.93 -0.62
CA LEU A 282 5.60 6.04 0.30
C LEU A 282 4.74 5.55 1.45
N ALA A 283 4.92 6.14 2.64
CA ALA A 283 4.10 5.84 3.78
C ALA A 283 3.98 7.04 4.72
N VAL A 284 2.83 7.18 5.34
CA VAL A 284 2.59 8.13 6.43
C VAL A 284 1.69 7.47 7.48
N GLU A 285 1.97 7.72 8.74
CA GLU A 285 1.05 7.42 9.84
C GLU A 285 0.61 8.75 10.47
N ALA A 286 -0.69 8.98 10.52
CA ALA A 286 -1.24 10.20 11.09
C ALA A 286 -2.51 9.92 11.89
N ALA A 287 -2.73 10.67 12.97
CA ALA A 287 -3.99 10.70 13.68
C ALA A 287 -5.09 11.26 12.74
N VAL A 288 -6.32 10.77 12.89
CA VAL A 288 -7.46 11.22 12.08
C VAL A 288 -7.67 12.73 12.19
N GLY A 289 -7.59 13.29 13.40
CA GLY A 289 -7.69 14.74 13.60
C GLY A 289 -6.61 15.52 12.85
N ARG A 290 -5.35 15.05 12.82
CA ARG A 290 -4.30 15.71 12.04
C ARG A 290 -4.59 15.69 10.54
N ILE A 291 -5.16 14.61 10.01
CA ILE A 291 -5.56 14.56 8.59
C ILE A 291 -6.66 15.60 8.31
N GLU A 292 -7.62 15.75 9.21
CA GLU A 292 -8.75 16.69 9.05
C GLU A 292 -8.29 18.15 9.15
N ASP A 293 -7.37 18.45 10.07
CA ASP A 293 -6.94 19.82 10.38
C ASP A 293 -5.77 20.30 9.50
N GLU A 294 -4.89 19.37 9.06
CA GLU A 294 -3.61 19.68 8.40
C GLU A 294 -3.40 18.83 7.13
N LEU A 295 -4.46 18.60 6.34
CA LEU A 295 -4.42 17.70 5.18
C LEU A 295 -3.23 17.99 4.26
N ALA A 296 -3.01 19.25 3.88
CA ALA A 296 -1.92 19.65 2.99
C ALA A 296 -0.54 19.26 3.55
N GLY A 297 -0.32 19.42 4.86
CA GLY A 297 0.90 18.99 5.53
C GLY A 297 1.12 17.49 5.46
N VAL A 298 0.07 16.70 5.68
CA VAL A 298 0.14 15.23 5.62
C VAL A 298 0.38 14.75 4.18
N VAL A 299 -0.28 15.38 3.19
CA VAL A 299 -0.07 15.12 1.75
C VAL A 299 1.37 15.44 1.34
N HIS A 300 1.90 16.60 1.77
CA HIS A 300 3.28 16.98 1.50
C HIS A 300 4.28 15.98 2.09
N ASP A 301 4.10 15.60 3.38
CA ASP A 301 4.96 14.62 4.05
C ASP A 301 4.97 13.27 3.31
N LEU A 302 3.78 12.82 2.84
CA LEU A 302 3.64 11.58 2.08
C LEU A 302 4.33 11.66 0.71
N LEU A 303 4.10 12.75 -0.05
CA LEU A 303 4.47 12.82 -1.47
C LEU A 303 5.89 13.34 -1.73
N ARG A 304 6.50 14.06 -0.80
CA ARG A 304 7.87 14.60 -1.00
C ARG A 304 8.85 13.56 -1.55
N PRO A 305 8.94 12.31 -1.03
CA PRO A 305 9.87 11.31 -1.56
C PRO A 305 9.54 10.84 -2.99
N LEU A 306 8.29 11.00 -3.46
CA LEU A 306 7.91 10.73 -4.85
C LEU A 306 8.56 11.73 -5.79
N TYR A 307 8.43 13.03 -5.47
CA TYR A 307 8.96 14.09 -6.33
C TYR A 307 10.50 14.14 -6.35
N GLU A 308 11.15 13.69 -5.28
CA GLU A 308 12.60 13.49 -5.22
C GLU A 308 13.10 12.46 -6.27
N ARG A 309 12.22 11.59 -6.84
CA ARG A 309 12.56 10.67 -7.94
C ARG A 309 12.78 11.40 -9.26
N PHE A 310 12.27 12.62 -9.39
CA PHE A 310 12.37 13.46 -10.60
C PHE A 310 13.57 14.41 -10.54
N GLY A 311 14.74 13.90 -10.21
CA GLY A 311 15.99 14.65 -10.20
C GLY A 311 16.06 15.69 -9.08
N SER A 312 16.23 16.97 -9.45
CA SER A 312 16.34 18.07 -8.49
C SER A 312 15.02 18.75 -8.17
N TYR A 313 13.88 18.17 -8.58
CA TYR A 313 12.60 18.79 -8.27
C TYR A 313 12.27 18.68 -6.78
N VAL A 314 11.88 19.78 -6.18
CA VAL A 314 11.44 19.86 -4.78
C VAL A 314 9.96 20.18 -4.76
N LEU A 315 9.17 19.33 -4.09
CA LEU A 315 7.77 19.63 -3.85
C LEU A 315 7.66 20.69 -2.78
N GLU A 316 7.28 21.90 -3.18
CA GLU A 316 7.06 23.00 -2.25
C GLU A 316 5.73 22.81 -1.50
N ARG A 317 5.75 23.11 -0.20
CA ARG A 317 4.55 22.99 0.63
C ARG A 317 3.43 23.94 0.17
N ASP A 318 3.79 25.14 -0.23
CA ASP A 318 2.85 26.15 -0.75
C ASP A 318 2.10 25.66 -2.00
N LEU A 319 2.71 24.79 -2.81
CA LEU A 319 2.03 24.17 -3.94
C LEU A 319 0.92 23.23 -3.43
N VAL A 320 1.24 22.38 -2.45
CA VAL A 320 0.26 21.42 -1.90
C VAL A 320 -0.90 22.15 -1.19
N GLU A 321 -0.62 23.26 -0.51
CA GLU A 321 -1.65 24.07 0.16
C GLU A 321 -2.60 24.80 -0.81
N ARG A 322 -2.14 25.09 -2.04
CA ARG A 322 -2.97 25.74 -3.08
C ARG A 322 -3.81 24.75 -3.88
N GLU A 323 -3.38 23.50 -3.92
CA GLU A 323 -4.05 22.44 -4.66
C GLU A 323 -5.05 21.69 -3.78
#